data_24beacc560e0fa24c3e776155192ba6d
#
_entry.id   24beacc560e0fa24c3e776155192ba6d
#
_cell.length_a   1.000
_cell.length_b   1.000
_cell.length_c   1.000
_cell.angle_alpha   90.00
_cell.angle_beta   90.00
_cell.angle_gamma   90.00
#
_symmetry.space_group_name_H-M   'P 1'
#
loop_
_entity.id
_entity.type
_entity.pdbx_description
1 polymer ?
#
loop_
_entity_poly.entity_id
_entity_poly.type
_entity_poly.pdbx_seq_one_letter_code
_entity_poly.pdbx_strand_id
1 'polypeptide(L)'
;FITSFEDRRKELLKKRIDVQSFISSGGKFSFPEDKTIREGDWKVVPPPQDVANRNVEITGPVDRKMIINALNSGADVFMADFEDSTSPTWQNILNGHIKLIDANKRDISFENKEKGKSYSLNQESTTSLFVRPRGLHLLEKNVVYNNEPVSASIFDFCMYIFHNAQLRLDNDL
;
A
#
# COMPACT_ATOMS: atom_id res chain seq x y z
N PHE A 1 -15.75 5.97 -4.70
CA PHE A 1 -14.89 5.96 -3.51
C PHE A 1 -14.74 7.37 -2.92
N ILE A 2 -14.25 8.38 -3.69
CA ILE A 2 -14.07 9.75 -3.17
C ILE A 2 -15.38 10.25 -2.57
N THR A 3 -16.48 10.19 -3.31
CA THR A 3 -17.82 10.61 -2.83
C THR A 3 -18.29 9.89 -1.58
N SER A 4 -17.86 8.65 -1.37
CA SER A 4 -18.33 7.82 -0.25
C SER A 4 -17.47 7.96 1.01
N PHE A 5 -16.18 8.34 0.88
CA PHE A 5 -15.24 8.28 2.00
C PHE A 5 -14.59 9.61 2.36
N GLU A 6 -14.65 10.63 1.51
CA GLU A 6 -13.93 11.90 1.74
C GLU A 6 -14.41 12.65 2.98
N ASP A 7 -15.71 12.70 3.22
CA ASP A 7 -16.28 13.39 4.40
C ASP A 7 -15.80 12.70 5.69
N ARG A 8 -15.80 11.37 5.71
CA ARG A 8 -15.29 10.60 6.86
C ARG A 8 -13.79 10.80 7.06
N ARG A 9 -13.02 10.86 5.99
CA ARG A 9 -11.58 11.18 6.06
C ARG A 9 -11.34 12.56 6.67
N LYS A 10 -12.06 13.58 6.21
CA LYS A 10 -11.97 14.95 6.74
C LYS A 10 -12.34 15.00 8.23
N GLU A 11 -13.39 14.31 8.64
CA GLU A 11 -13.77 14.17 10.06
C GLU A 11 -12.63 13.56 10.89
N LEU A 12 -12.03 12.47 10.42
CA LEU A 12 -10.93 11.81 11.12
C LEU A 12 -9.67 12.68 11.21
N LEU A 13 -9.36 13.45 10.16
CA LEU A 13 -8.26 14.42 10.18
C LEU A 13 -8.52 15.54 11.19
N LYS A 14 -9.76 16.01 11.33
CA LYS A 14 -10.14 16.97 12.36
C LYS A 14 -9.95 16.39 13.77
N LYS A 15 -10.38 15.14 14.00
CA LYS A 15 -10.15 14.44 15.28
C LYS A 15 -8.67 14.35 15.67
N ARG A 16 -7.76 14.23 14.70
CA ARG A 16 -6.32 14.27 14.98
C ARG A 16 -5.89 15.61 15.60
N ILE A 17 -6.45 16.72 15.14
CA ILE A 17 -6.17 18.05 15.70
C ILE A 17 -6.65 18.12 17.16
N ASP A 18 -7.85 17.61 17.44
CA ASP A 18 -8.42 17.59 18.79
C ASP A 18 -7.55 16.73 19.73
N VAL A 19 -7.13 15.55 19.26
CA VAL A 19 -6.23 14.66 20.01
C VAL A 19 -4.87 15.31 20.23
N GLN A 20 -4.31 15.99 19.24
CA GLN A 20 -3.03 16.70 19.40
C GLN A 20 -3.16 17.82 20.45
N SER A 21 -4.25 18.56 20.45
CA SER A 21 -4.54 19.59 21.44
C SER A 21 -4.67 19.00 22.84
N PHE A 22 -5.34 17.85 22.98
CA PHE A 22 -5.42 17.11 24.25
C PHE A 22 -4.03 16.73 24.78
N ILE A 23 -3.18 16.15 23.94
CA ILE A 23 -1.79 15.78 24.31
C ILE A 23 -0.99 17.03 24.71
N SER A 24 -1.08 18.10 23.92
CA SER A 24 -0.33 19.36 24.16
C SER A 24 -0.74 20.05 25.46
N SER A 25 -1.98 19.82 25.95
CA SER A 25 -2.46 20.30 27.25
C SER A 25 -2.10 19.39 28.43
N GLY A 26 -1.29 18.36 28.21
CA GLY A 26 -0.88 17.42 29.26
C GLY A 26 -1.77 16.20 29.41
N GLY A 27 -2.73 16.01 28.51
CA GLY A 27 -3.59 14.83 28.47
C GLY A 27 -2.79 13.55 28.24
N LYS A 28 -3.22 12.45 28.87
CA LYS A 28 -2.62 11.14 28.72
C LYS A 28 -3.63 10.14 28.19
N PHE A 29 -3.18 9.26 27.29
CA PHE A 29 -4.01 8.16 26.84
C PHE A 29 -4.18 7.11 27.94
N SER A 30 -5.35 6.52 27.98
CA SER A 30 -5.66 5.29 28.74
C SER A 30 -6.03 4.17 27.78
N PHE A 31 -5.93 2.94 28.25
CA PHE A 31 -6.47 1.81 27.50
C PHE A 31 -8.01 1.89 27.46
N PRO A 32 -8.64 1.42 26.35
CA PRO A 32 -10.09 1.30 26.30
C PRO A 32 -10.64 0.50 27.47
N GLU A 33 -11.73 1.01 28.08
CA GLU A 33 -12.39 0.36 29.22
C GLU A 33 -13.45 -0.67 28.80
N ASP A 34 -13.60 -0.89 27.50
CA ASP A 34 -14.58 -1.83 26.96
C ASP A 34 -14.24 -3.27 27.41
N LYS A 35 -15.05 -3.75 28.34
CA LYS A 35 -14.89 -5.09 28.91
C LYS A 35 -15.18 -6.19 27.91
N THR A 36 -16.03 -5.96 26.91
CA THR A 36 -16.34 -6.96 25.89
C THR A 36 -15.13 -7.30 25.05
N ILE A 37 -14.27 -6.30 24.79
CA ILE A 37 -13.01 -6.49 24.08
C ILE A 37 -11.92 -7.05 25.03
N ARG A 38 -11.80 -6.49 26.24
CA ARG A 38 -10.71 -6.86 27.15
C ARG A 38 -10.86 -8.23 27.81
N GLU A 39 -12.10 -8.63 28.07
CA GLU A 39 -12.45 -9.86 28.80
C GLU A 39 -13.12 -10.90 27.88
N GLY A 40 -13.41 -10.55 26.62
CA GLY A 40 -14.06 -11.43 25.66
C GLY A 40 -13.14 -12.54 25.13
N ASP A 41 -13.71 -13.66 24.77
CA ASP A 41 -13.01 -14.81 24.16
C ASP A 41 -12.93 -14.68 22.62
N TRP A 42 -12.47 -13.51 22.15
CA TRP A 42 -12.25 -13.29 20.73
C TRP A 42 -10.82 -13.68 20.33
N LYS A 43 -10.65 -14.08 19.08
CA LYS A 43 -9.34 -14.39 18.49
C LYS A 43 -9.15 -13.66 17.18
N VAL A 44 -7.91 -13.30 16.89
CA VAL A 44 -7.54 -12.73 15.60
C VAL A 44 -7.71 -13.82 14.53
N VAL A 45 -8.30 -13.45 13.40
CA VAL A 45 -8.39 -14.34 12.24
C VAL A 45 -6.97 -14.71 11.79
N PRO A 46 -6.68 -16.00 11.52
CA PRO A 46 -5.38 -16.38 10.99
C PRO A 46 -5.04 -15.62 9.70
N PRO A 47 -3.76 -15.31 9.46
CA PRO A 47 -3.34 -14.72 8.20
C PRO A 47 -3.60 -15.68 7.03
N PRO A 48 -3.71 -15.19 5.79
CA PRO A 48 -3.69 -16.04 4.59
C PRO A 48 -2.46 -16.94 4.57
N GLN A 49 -2.57 -18.08 3.88
CA GLN A 49 -1.53 -19.14 3.90
C GLN A 49 -0.18 -18.65 3.36
N ASP A 50 -0.19 -17.82 2.32
CA ASP A 50 0.99 -17.25 1.66
C ASP A 50 1.80 -16.31 2.58
N VAL A 51 1.18 -15.79 3.62
CA VAL A 51 1.81 -14.90 4.61
C VAL A 51 1.74 -15.44 6.05
N ALA A 52 1.39 -16.71 6.21
CA ALA A 52 1.34 -17.36 7.53
C ALA A 52 2.71 -17.38 8.20
N ASN A 53 3.79 -17.48 7.44
CA ASN A 53 5.17 -17.50 7.90
C ASN A 53 5.94 -16.31 7.30
N ARG A 54 5.75 -15.11 7.85
CA ARG A 54 6.40 -13.86 7.42
C ARG A 54 7.53 -13.50 8.36
N ASN A 55 8.74 -13.89 8.04
CA ASN A 55 9.92 -13.57 8.85
C ASN A 55 10.76 -12.46 8.21
N VAL A 56 10.76 -12.38 6.87
CA VAL A 56 11.57 -11.42 6.12
C VAL A 56 10.68 -10.62 5.17
N GLU A 57 10.66 -9.30 5.37
CA GLU A 57 9.98 -8.35 4.50
C GLU A 57 10.98 -7.37 3.93
N ILE A 58 10.89 -7.14 2.61
CA ILE A 58 11.62 -6.08 1.91
C ILE A 58 10.65 -4.95 1.60
N THR A 59 11.00 -3.72 1.96
CA THR A 59 10.27 -2.52 1.55
C THR A 59 11.10 -1.75 0.51
N GLY A 60 10.44 -1.29 -0.55
CA GLY A 60 11.11 -0.50 -1.57
C GLY A 60 10.17 0.23 -2.51
N PRO A 61 10.71 1.15 -3.33
CA PRO A 61 9.92 1.96 -4.25
C PRO A 61 9.24 1.12 -5.34
N VAL A 62 8.17 1.70 -5.91
CA VAL A 62 7.45 1.13 -7.06
C VAL A 62 8.27 1.29 -8.36
N ASP A 63 9.55 0.96 -8.31
CA ASP A 63 10.45 0.94 -9.45
C ASP A 63 10.49 -0.46 -10.08
N ARG A 64 10.48 -0.52 -11.42
CA ARG A 64 10.37 -1.78 -12.17
C ARG A 64 11.46 -2.79 -11.79
N LYS A 65 12.70 -2.33 -11.77
CA LYS A 65 13.84 -3.17 -11.40
C LYS A 65 13.80 -3.60 -9.94
N MET A 66 13.40 -2.68 -9.04
CA MET A 66 13.28 -2.99 -7.62
C MET A 66 12.20 -4.04 -7.38
N ILE A 67 11.03 -3.90 -8.00
CA ILE A 67 9.94 -4.89 -7.90
C ILE A 67 10.44 -6.27 -8.33
N ILE A 68 11.08 -6.38 -9.50
CA ILE A 68 11.60 -7.65 -10.00
C ILE A 68 12.63 -8.26 -9.04
N ASN A 69 13.59 -7.47 -8.58
CA ASN A 69 14.65 -7.96 -7.69
C ASN A 69 14.08 -8.39 -6.33
N ALA A 70 13.16 -7.63 -5.78
CA ALA A 70 12.56 -7.94 -4.49
C ALA A 70 11.67 -9.20 -4.56
N LEU A 71 10.85 -9.33 -5.58
CA LEU A 71 10.06 -10.54 -5.79
C LEU A 71 10.93 -11.78 -6.06
N ASN A 72 12.12 -11.61 -6.64
CA ASN A 72 13.06 -12.70 -6.89
C ASN A 72 14.01 -12.98 -5.71
N SER A 73 13.93 -12.25 -4.62
CA SER A 73 14.92 -12.31 -3.53
C SER A 73 14.79 -13.54 -2.64
N GLY A 74 13.62 -14.18 -2.62
CA GLY A 74 13.28 -15.23 -1.65
C GLY A 74 12.85 -14.71 -0.29
N ALA A 75 12.61 -13.39 -0.13
CA ALA A 75 11.92 -12.86 1.03
C ALA A 75 10.47 -13.35 1.06
N ASP A 76 9.87 -13.42 2.27
CA ASP A 76 8.48 -13.83 2.39
C ASP A 76 7.53 -12.78 1.79
N VAL A 77 7.84 -11.49 1.98
CA VAL A 77 7.03 -10.36 1.51
C VAL A 77 7.89 -9.28 0.87
N PHE A 78 7.39 -8.71 -0.21
CA PHE A 78 7.85 -7.43 -0.74
C PHE A 78 6.75 -6.38 -0.60
N MET A 79 7.00 -5.31 0.13
CA MET A 79 6.14 -4.14 0.21
C MET A 79 6.54 -3.11 -0.86
N ALA A 80 5.73 -3.01 -1.91
CA ALA A 80 5.82 -1.95 -2.90
C ALA A 80 5.22 -0.66 -2.32
N ASP A 81 6.07 0.33 -2.09
CA ASP A 81 5.78 1.43 -1.19
C ASP A 81 5.65 2.76 -1.93
N PHE A 82 4.42 3.26 -2.03
CA PHE A 82 4.12 4.60 -2.55
C PHE A 82 4.36 5.71 -1.53
N GLU A 83 4.36 5.40 -0.23
CA GLU A 83 4.40 6.41 0.83
C GLU A 83 5.80 6.93 1.09
N ASP A 84 6.70 6.10 1.58
CA ASP A 84 8.01 6.54 2.08
C ASP A 84 9.15 6.28 1.08
N SER A 85 9.01 5.28 0.22
CA SER A 85 10.11 4.86 -0.68
C SER A 85 9.98 5.42 -2.09
N THR A 86 8.84 5.97 -2.47
CA THR A 86 8.60 6.51 -3.83
C THR A 86 8.49 8.03 -3.79
N SER A 87 9.32 8.74 -4.56
CA SER A 87 9.14 10.18 -4.78
C SER A 87 7.78 10.44 -5.44
N PRO A 88 6.87 11.25 -4.82
CA PRO A 88 5.46 11.35 -5.23
C PRO A 88 5.25 12.30 -6.43
N THR A 89 6.09 12.20 -7.45
CA THR A 89 5.84 12.87 -8.72
C THR A 89 4.69 12.16 -9.45
N TRP A 90 3.88 12.90 -10.19
CA TRP A 90 2.77 12.34 -10.97
C TRP A 90 3.21 11.15 -11.84
N GLN A 91 4.35 11.30 -12.52
CA GLN A 91 4.91 10.25 -13.37
C GLN A 91 5.28 8.99 -12.59
N ASN A 92 5.89 9.13 -11.41
CA ASN A 92 6.27 7.99 -10.57
C ASN A 92 5.02 7.25 -10.05
N ILE A 93 4.00 7.98 -9.64
CA ILE A 93 2.74 7.40 -9.14
C ILE A 93 2.04 6.60 -10.25
N LEU A 94 1.82 7.20 -11.42
CA LEU A 94 1.16 6.51 -12.54
C LEU A 94 1.98 5.30 -13.02
N ASN A 95 3.29 5.49 -13.23
CA ASN A 95 4.16 4.39 -13.64
C ASN A 95 4.22 3.29 -12.57
N GLY A 96 4.13 3.64 -11.29
CA GLY A 96 4.05 2.68 -10.21
C GLY A 96 2.86 1.74 -10.35
N HIS A 97 1.67 2.28 -10.60
CA HIS A 97 0.47 1.47 -10.82
C HIS A 97 0.59 0.57 -12.05
N ILE A 98 1.15 1.07 -13.16
CA ILE A 98 1.39 0.26 -14.37
C ILE A 98 2.33 -0.91 -14.06
N LYS A 99 3.43 -0.63 -13.35
CA LYS A 99 4.40 -1.67 -12.98
C LYS A 99 3.79 -2.74 -12.06
N LEU A 100 2.88 -2.35 -11.16
CA LEU A 100 2.17 -3.27 -10.30
C LEU A 100 1.16 -4.15 -11.06
N ILE A 101 0.55 -3.63 -12.12
CA ILE A 101 -0.26 -4.45 -13.03
C ILE A 101 0.60 -5.53 -13.69
N ASP A 102 1.77 -5.14 -14.22
CA ASP A 102 2.70 -6.10 -14.84
C ASP A 102 3.21 -7.13 -13.82
N ALA A 103 3.46 -6.71 -12.57
CA ALA A 103 3.88 -7.61 -11.49
C ALA A 103 2.81 -8.64 -11.13
N ASN A 104 1.53 -8.20 -11.00
CA ASN A 104 0.42 -9.11 -10.71
C ASN A 104 0.08 -10.05 -11.88
N LYS A 105 0.38 -9.65 -13.12
CA LYS A 105 0.33 -10.55 -14.30
C LYS A 105 1.48 -11.55 -14.35
N ARG A 106 2.49 -11.36 -13.51
CA ARG A 106 3.75 -12.13 -13.47
C ARG A 106 4.54 -12.05 -14.78
N ASP A 107 4.34 -11.02 -15.60
CA ASP A 107 5.05 -10.77 -16.85
C ASP A 107 6.03 -9.57 -16.79
N ILE A 108 6.24 -9.03 -15.59
CA ILE A 108 7.10 -7.86 -15.39
C ILE A 108 8.55 -8.16 -15.78
N SER A 109 9.09 -7.32 -16.67
CA SER A 109 10.49 -7.39 -17.13
C SER A 109 11.07 -5.99 -17.29
N PHE A 110 12.39 -5.90 -17.30
CA PHE A 110 13.14 -4.67 -17.47
C PHE A 110 14.45 -4.91 -18.21
N GLU A 111 14.70 -4.15 -19.26
CA GLU A 111 15.97 -4.18 -20.00
C GLU A 111 16.75 -2.89 -19.75
N ASN A 112 17.95 -3.00 -19.22
CA ASN A 112 18.89 -1.89 -19.11
C ASN A 112 19.85 -1.92 -20.33
N LYS A 113 19.49 -1.16 -21.38
CA LYS A 113 20.27 -1.13 -22.63
C LYS A 113 21.69 -0.60 -22.44
N GLU A 114 21.89 0.36 -21.54
CA GLU A 114 23.23 0.96 -21.29
C GLU A 114 24.19 -0.07 -20.66
N LYS A 115 23.66 -0.96 -19.82
CA LYS A 115 24.46 -2.00 -19.14
C LYS A 115 24.34 -3.38 -19.78
N GLY A 116 23.55 -3.52 -20.84
CA GLY A 116 23.31 -4.81 -21.50
C GLY A 116 22.72 -5.87 -20.57
N LYS A 117 21.91 -5.46 -19.58
CA LYS A 117 21.34 -6.38 -18.57
C LYS A 117 19.82 -6.43 -18.69
N SER A 118 19.28 -7.64 -18.68
CA SER A 118 17.86 -7.91 -18.62
C SER A 118 17.48 -8.48 -17.25
N TYR A 119 16.30 -8.10 -16.78
CA TYR A 119 15.69 -8.55 -15.53
C TYR A 119 14.28 -9.05 -15.83
N SER A 120 13.90 -10.18 -15.28
CA SER A 120 12.55 -10.72 -15.40
C SER A 120 12.13 -11.37 -14.08
N LEU A 121 10.84 -11.46 -13.84
CA LEU A 121 10.32 -12.18 -12.70
C LEU A 121 10.54 -13.69 -12.89
N ASN A 122 11.08 -14.33 -11.86
CA ASN A 122 11.10 -15.77 -11.77
C ASN A 122 9.68 -16.29 -11.56
N GLN A 123 9.20 -17.17 -12.43
CA GLN A 123 7.84 -17.71 -12.37
C GLN A 123 7.60 -18.56 -11.12
N GLU A 124 8.66 -19.10 -10.51
CA GLU A 124 8.58 -19.87 -9.27
C GLU A 124 8.76 -19.02 -8.00
N SER A 125 8.84 -17.69 -8.14
CA SER A 125 8.92 -16.81 -6.96
C SER A 125 7.67 -16.94 -6.10
N THR A 126 7.89 -17.15 -4.80
CA THR A 126 6.83 -17.26 -3.77
C THR A 126 6.71 -16.00 -2.90
N THR A 127 7.51 -14.96 -3.19
CA THR A 127 7.45 -13.70 -2.45
C THR A 127 6.09 -13.02 -2.66
N SER A 128 5.35 -12.84 -1.58
CA SER A 128 4.04 -12.16 -1.62
C SER A 128 4.19 -10.65 -1.85
N LEU A 129 3.38 -10.11 -2.75
CA LEU A 129 3.38 -8.67 -3.04
C LEU A 129 2.39 -7.93 -2.15
N PHE A 130 2.92 -7.05 -1.29
CA PHE A 130 2.16 -6.07 -0.54
C PHE A 130 2.28 -4.70 -1.20
N VAL A 131 1.26 -3.86 -1.04
CA VAL A 131 1.26 -2.50 -1.56
C VAL A 131 0.89 -1.53 -0.44
N ARG A 132 1.76 -0.56 -0.16
CA ARG A 132 1.51 0.50 0.80
C ARG A 132 1.09 1.78 0.06
N PRO A 133 -0.21 2.18 0.10
CA PRO A 133 -0.65 3.45 -0.43
C PRO A 133 -0.12 4.60 0.43
N ARG A 134 -0.09 5.81 -0.12
CA ARG A 134 0.24 7.02 0.63
C ARG A 134 -0.73 7.24 1.81
N GLY A 135 -0.27 7.98 2.82
CA GLY A 135 -1.03 8.22 4.04
C GLY A 135 -2.34 9.00 3.80
N LEU A 136 -3.35 8.76 4.65
CA LEU A 136 -4.67 9.42 4.59
C LEU A 136 -4.63 10.95 4.68
N HIS A 137 -3.56 11.53 5.21
CA HIS A 137 -3.36 12.97 5.32
C HIS A 137 -2.73 13.60 4.08
N LEU A 138 -2.20 12.80 3.15
CA LEU A 138 -1.57 13.28 1.93
C LEU A 138 -2.61 13.49 0.81
N LEU A 139 -2.29 14.42 -0.08
CA LEU A 139 -3.15 14.79 -1.21
C LEU A 139 -2.46 14.50 -2.54
N GLU A 140 -3.23 13.98 -3.50
CA GLU A 140 -2.82 13.90 -4.91
C GLU A 140 -3.28 15.18 -5.63
N LYS A 141 -2.34 16.11 -5.78
CA LYS A 141 -2.61 17.45 -6.30
C LYS A 141 -2.91 17.49 -7.80
N ASN A 142 -2.52 16.44 -8.53
CA ASN A 142 -2.77 16.35 -9.97
C ASN A 142 -4.16 15.82 -10.32
N VAL A 143 -4.92 15.35 -9.31
CA VAL A 143 -6.30 14.89 -9.47
C VAL A 143 -7.21 15.75 -8.62
N VAL A 144 -8.16 16.42 -9.28
CA VAL A 144 -9.11 17.34 -8.64
C VAL A 144 -10.53 16.82 -8.79
N TYR A 145 -11.27 16.80 -7.69
CA TYR A 145 -12.68 16.48 -7.63
C TYR A 145 -13.42 17.57 -6.84
N ASN A 146 -14.51 18.14 -7.38
CA ASN A 146 -15.23 19.25 -6.79
C ASN A 146 -14.31 20.43 -6.38
N ASN A 147 -13.36 20.78 -7.24
CA ASN A 147 -12.36 21.84 -7.04
C ASN A 147 -11.39 21.64 -5.86
N GLU A 148 -11.31 20.44 -5.31
CA GLU A 148 -10.36 20.08 -4.26
C GLU A 148 -9.44 18.93 -4.72
N PRO A 149 -8.13 18.93 -4.36
CA PRO A 149 -7.26 17.78 -4.57
C PRO A 149 -7.80 16.56 -3.83
N VAL A 150 -7.71 15.39 -4.46
CA VAL A 150 -8.19 14.15 -3.83
C VAL A 150 -7.20 13.58 -2.81
N SER A 151 -7.69 12.74 -1.91
CA SER A 151 -6.82 11.98 -1.01
C SER A 151 -5.87 11.08 -1.80
N ALA A 152 -4.56 11.21 -1.56
CA ALA A 152 -3.56 10.35 -2.17
C ALA A 152 -3.74 8.88 -1.79
N SER A 153 -4.10 8.61 -0.52
CA SER A 153 -4.37 7.25 -0.05
C SER A 153 -5.54 6.59 -0.79
N ILE A 154 -6.66 7.30 -0.90
CA ILE A 154 -7.83 6.79 -1.61
C ILE A 154 -7.53 6.62 -3.09
N PHE A 155 -6.78 7.55 -3.69
CA PHE A 155 -6.36 7.45 -5.08
C PHE A 155 -5.51 6.18 -5.32
N ASP A 156 -4.44 6.00 -4.56
CA ASP A 156 -3.53 4.86 -4.71
C ASP A 156 -4.25 3.52 -4.48
N PHE A 157 -5.04 3.42 -3.41
CA PHE A 157 -5.82 2.22 -3.09
C PHE A 157 -6.80 1.88 -4.20
N CYS A 158 -7.59 2.87 -4.66
CA CYS A 158 -8.61 2.64 -5.68
C CYS A 158 -7.98 2.27 -7.04
N MET A 159 -6.90 2.94 -7.43
CA MET A 159 -6.18 2.62 -8.66
C MET A 159 -5.64 1.19 -8.61
N TYR A 160 -5.03 0.81 -7.49
CA TYR A 160 -4.51 -0.55 -7.34
C TYR A 160 -5.61 -1.60 -7.41
N ILE A 161 -6.66 -1.47 -6.60
CA ILE A 161 -7.76 -2.45 -6.55
C ILE A 161 -8.51 -2.52 -7.89
N PHE A 162 -8.83 -1.36 -8.50
CA PHE A 162 -9.55 -1.34 -9.78
C PHE A 162 -8.85 -2.13 -10.88
N HIS A 163 -7.52 -2.02 -10.96
CA HIS A 163 -6.76 -2.66 -12.03
C HIS A 163 -6.28 -4.08 -11.68
N ASN A 164 -6.24 -4.45 -10.42
CA ASN A 164 -5.58 -5.70 -10.02
C ASN A 164 -6.48 -6.69 -9.26
N ALA A 165 -7.64 -6.29 -8.72
CA ALA A 165 -8.44 -7.17 -7.87
C ALA A 165 -8.85 -8.46 -8.61
N GLN A 166 -9.44 -8.33 -9.81
CA GLN A 166 -9.83 -9.50 -10.59
C GLN A 166 -8.63 -10.35 -10.99
N LEU A 167 -7.56 -9.70 -11.43
CA LEU A 167 -6.32 -10.38 -11.83
C LEU A 167 -5.71 -11.20 -10.68
N ARG A 168 -5.75 -10.67 -9.45
CA ARG A 168 -5.27 -11.40 -8.27
C ARG A 168 -6.16 -12.59 -7.92
N LEU A 169 -7.47 -12.42 -8.00
CA LEU A 169 -8.42 -13.51 -7.77
C LEU A 169 -8.25 -14.63 -8.81
N ASP A 170 -8.05 -14.29 -10.08
CA ASP A 170 -7.88 -15.24 -11.16
C ASP A 170 -6.56 -16.04 -11.06
N ASN A 171 -5.55 -15.47 -10.42
CA ASN A 171 -4.22 -16.08 -10.26
C ASN A 171 -3.94 -16.60 -8.85
N ASP A 172 -4.93 -16.57 -7.96
CA ASP A 172 -4.81 -16.99 -6.55
C ASP A 172 -3.64 -16.30 -5.82
N LEU A 173 -3.56 -14.95 -5.96
CA LEU A 173 -2.49 -14.09 -5.45
C LEU A 173 -2.96 -13.22 -4.26
#